data_2aaec3db738207feb46c9ea7a47ac445
#
_entry.id   2aaec3db738207feb46c9ea7a47ac445
#
_cell.length_a   1.000
_cell.length_b   1.000
_cell.length_c   1.000
_cell.angle_alpha   90.00
_cell.angle_beta   90.00
_cell.angle_gamma   90.00
#
_symmetry.space_group_name_H-M   'P 1'
#
loop_
_entity.id
_entity.type
_entity.pdbx_description
1 polymer ?
#
loop_
_entity_poly.entity_id
_entity_poly.type
_entity_poly.pdbx_seq_one_letter_code
_entity_poly.pdbx_strand_id
1 'polypeptide(L)'
;MKTIRLLNLHCRKTDEDINNTKLNKTFLTVDNGRFHIFGPESLMHGSDWNVNVDVQFHKQAKISFFDEDLVRNLSTTKHFRNHLVEENEVLKGPKKVSFASNNANYVLTYEIV
;
A
#
# COMPACT_ATOMS: atom_id res chain seq x y z
N MET A 1 11.93 11.89 -15.61
CA MET A 1 11.59 11.57 -14.21
C MET A 1 10.11 11.85 -13.97
N LYS A 2 9.42 10.95 -13.34
CA LYS A 2 8.01 11.09 -12.99
C LYS A 2 7.82 11.02 -11.49
N THR A 3 6.62 11.31 -11.05
CA THR A 3 6.25 11.29 -9.63
C THR A 3 5.10 10.33 -9.41
N ILE A 4 5.27 9.42 -8.45
CA ILE A 4 4.17 8.61 -7.92
C ILE A 4 3.52 9.42 -6.82
N ARG A 5 2.22 9.64 -6.92
CA ARG A 5 1.44 10.27 -5.87
C ARG A 5 0.54 9.23 -5.22
N LEU A 6 0.86 8.88 -3.97
CA LEU A 6 0.01 7.97 -3.21
C LEU A 6 -1.13 8.79 -2.61
N LEU A 7 -2.35 8.45 -2.98
CA LEU A 7 -3.52 9.25 -2.61
C LEU A 7 -4.22 8.70 -1.37
N ASN A 8 -4.64 7.43 -1.44
CA ASN A 8 -5.51 6.86 -0.42
C ASN A 8 -5.28 5.36 -0.29
N LEU A 9 -5.31 4.86 0.93
CA LEU A 9 -5.34 3.42 1.20
C LEU A 9 -6.64 3.12 1.95
N HIS A 10 -7.51 2.34 1.32
CA HIS A 10 -8.79 1.95 1.89
C HIS A 10 -8.72 0.53 2.43
N CYS A 11 -9.15 0.34 3.67
CA CYS A 11 -9.23 -0.98 4.28
C CYS A 11 -10.61 -1.57 4.03
N ARG A 12 -10.70 -2.55 3.13
CA ARG A 12 -11.94 -3.27 2.90
C ARG A 12 -12.21 -4.33 3.96
N LYS A 13 -11.13 -4.97 4.42
CA LYS A 13 -11.23 -6.04 5.40
C LYS A 13 -9.91 -6.19 6.12
N THR A 14 -9.95 -6.21 7.45
CA THR A 14 -8.78 -6.52 8.26
C THR A 14 -8.66 -8.01 8.47
N ASP A 15 -7.43 -8.47 8.73
CA ASP A 15 -7.17 -9.88 9.02
C ASP A 15 -7.83 -10.27 10.34
N GLU A 16 -8.47 -11.45 10.37
CA GLU A 16 -9.14 -12.00 11.55
C GLU A 16 -10.18 -11.08 12.19
N ASP A 17 -10.77 -10.20 11.42
CA ASP A 17 -11.74 -9.24 11.95
C ASP A 17 -13.14 -9.84 11.97
N ILE A 18 -13.42 -10.64 12.98
CA ILE A 18 -14.73 -11.28 13.14
C ILE A 18 -15.83 -10.25 13.42
N ASN A 19 -15.49 -9.20 14.16
CA ASN A 19 -16.45 -8.19 14.61
C ASN A 19 -16.25 -6.83 13.93
N ASN A 20 -15.39 -6.74 12.93
CA ASN A 20 -15.04 -5.51 12.23
C ASN A 20 -14.50 -4.40 13.15
N THR A 21 -13.88 -4.79 14.25
CA THR A 21 -13.37 -3.85 15.25
C THR A 21 -11.87 -3.88 15.40
N LYS A 22 -11.21 -4.84 14.78
CA LYS A 22 -9.76 -4.97 14.88
C LYS A 22 -9.06 -3.86 14.10
N LEU A 23 -8.14 -3.18 14.76
CA LEU A 23 -7.25 -2.19 14.13
C LEU A 23 -5.94 -2.87 13.74
N ASN A 24 -5.53 -2.67 12.50
CA ASN A 24 -4.22 -3.09 12.03
C ASN A 24 -3.38 -1.86 11.73
N LYS A 25 -2.13 -1.89 12.21
CA LYS A 25 -1.15 -0.88 11.82
C LYS A 25 -0.61 -1.24 10.45
N THR A 26 -0.67 -0.28 9.54
CA THR A 26 -0.30 -0.48 8.14
C THR A 26 0.83 0.44 7.74
N PHE A 27 1.65 -0.04 6.81
CA PHE A 27 2.77 0.69 6.25
C PHE A 27 2.73 0.59 4.73
N LEU A 28 3.11 1.67 4.08
CA LEU A 28 3.39 1.67 2.64
C LEU A 28 4.85 2.01 2.44
N THR A 29 5.47 1.36 1.47
CA THR A 29 6.84 1.68 1.10
C THR A 29 6.92 1.92 -0.39
N VAL A 30 7.84 2.78 -0.79
CA VAL A 30 8.19 2.99 -2.19
C VAL A 30 9.69 2.85 -2.32
N ASP A 31 10.11 1.94 -3.19
CA ASP A 31 11.51 1.74 -3.50
C ASP A 31 11.78 2.26 -4.91
N ASN A 32 12.44 3.39 -5.00
CA ASN A 32 12.86 4.04 -6.26
C ASN A 32 14.38 3.99 -6.45
N GLY A 33 15.07 3.06 -5.78
CA GLY A 33 16.51 3.02 -5.59
C GLY A 33 16.89 3.44 -4.17
N ARG A 34 15.97 4.14 -3.49
CA ARG A 34 16.01 4.42 -2.05
C ARG A 34 14.71 3.93 -1.45
N PHE A 35 14.76 3.52 -0.20
CA PHE A 35 13.61 2.95 0.47
C PHE A 35 12.89 4.03 1.27
N HIS A 36 11.65 4.32 0.89
CA HIS A 36 10.80 5.29 1.57
C HIS A 36 9.69 4.55 2.32
N ILE A 37 9.52 4.85 3.60
CA ILE A 37 8.51 4.20 4.45
C ILE A 37 7.51 5.25 4.90
N PHE A 38 6.21 4.94 4.76
CA PHE A 38 5.11 5.79 5.21
C PHE A 38 4.25 5.01 6.19
N GLY A 39 3.80 5.68 7.24
CA GLY A 39 3.06 5.07 8.33
C GLY A 39 3.93 4.91 9.57
N PRO A 40 3.48 4.20 10.60
CA PRO A 40 2.28 3.37 10.57
C PRO A 40 0.98 4.17 10.66
N GLU A 41 -0.06 3.60 10.09
CA GLU A 41 -1.41 4.12 10.21
C GLU A 41 -2.32 2.98 10.65
N SER A 42 -3.15 3.23 11.67
CA SER A 42 -4.06 2.22 12.19
C SER A 42 -5.37 2.25 11.40
N LEU A 43 -5.68 1.14 10.76
CA LEU A 43 -6.88 1.00 9.95
C LEU A 43 -7.75 -0.14 10.45
N MET A 44 -9.05 0.08 10.42
CA MET A 44 -10.05 -0.95 10.68
C MET A 44 -10.92 -1.11 9.44
N HIS A 45 -11.79 -2.10 9.45
CA HIS A 45 -12.73 -2.35 8.36
C HIS A 45 -13.48 -1.07 7.97
N GLY A 46 -13.40 -0.71 6.71
CA GLY A 46 -14.09 0.47 6.18
C GLY A 46 -13.33 1.79 6.32
N SER A 47 -12.19 1.82 7.03
CA SER A 47 -11.49 3.09 7.22
C SER A 47 -10.55 3.40 6.05
N ASP A 48 -10.17 4.68 5.96
CA ASP A 48 -9.32 5.21 4.93
C ASP A 48 -8.12 5.93 5.52
N TRP A 49 -7.00 5.82 4.84
CA TRP A 49 -5.81 6.59 5.12
C TRP A 49 -5.52 7.48 3.91
N ASN A 50 -5.68 8.78 4.08
CA ASN A 50 -5.32 9.76 3.05
C ASN A 50 -3.81 9.99 3.11
N VAL A 51 -3.08 9.23 2.31
CA VAL A 51 -1.63 9.19 2.35
C VAL A 51 -1.03 10.51 1.90
N ASN A 52 -1.42 10.98 0.72
CA ASN A 52 -1.05 12.29 0.14
C ASN A 52 0.45 12.57 0.15
N VAL A 53 1.23 11.63 -0.37
CA VAL A 53 2.68 11.78 -0.47
C VAL A 53 3.13 11.56 -1.91
N ASP A 54 4.18 12.27 -2.30
CA ASP A 54 4.77 12.20 -3.62
C ASP A 54 6.17 11.60 -3.51
N VAL A 55 6.49 10.66 -4.42
CA VAL A 55 7.82 10.08 -4.52
C VAL A 55 8.25 10.14 -5.99
N GLN A 56 9.36 10.81 -6.27
CA GLN A 56 9.93 10.85 -7.61
C GLN A 56 10.62 9.53 -7.93
N PHE A 57 10.55 9.12 -9.18
CA PHE A 57 11.21 7.91 -9.62
C PHE A 57 11.68 8.02 -11.07
N HIS A 58 12.64 7.19 -11.42
CA HIS A 58 13.20 7.09 -12.76
C HIS A 58 13.18 5.62 -13.19
N LYS A 59 12.66 5.36 -14.38
CA LYS A 59 12.46 4.02 -14.97
C LYS A 59 11.39 3.22 -14.26
N GLN A 60 11.57 2.88 -12.98
CA GLN A 60 10.60 2.08 -12.25
C GLN A 60 10.71 2.32 -10.75
N ALA A 61 9.65 2.00 -10.05
CA ALA A 61 9.60 2.00 -8.60
C ALA A 61 8.69 0.87 -8.13
N LYS A 62 8.92 0.39 -6.92
CA LYS A 62 8.12 -0.69 -6.35
C LYS A 62 7.36 -0.18 -5.14
N ILE A 63 6.05 -0.27 -5.19
CA ILE A 63 5.18 0.03 -4.05
C ILE A 63 4.93 -1.27 -3.30
N SER A 64 5.11 -1.25 -1.99
CA SER A 64 4.87 -2.42 -1.15
C SER A 64 3.98 -2.06 0.00
N PHE A 65 3.20 -3.03 0.43
CA PHE A 65 2.28 -2.91 1.54
C PHE A 65 2.60 -3.95 2.60
N PHE A 66 2.56 -3.52 3.86
CA PHE A 66 2.63 -4.43 5.00
C PHE A 66 1.58 -4.05 6.04
N ASP A 67 1.10 -5.03 6.78
CA ASP A 67 0.46 -4.75 8.05
C ASP A 67 1.32 -5.28 9.20
N GLU A 68 0.96 -4.89 10.42
CA GLU A 68 1.73 -5.25 11.59
C GLU A 68 1.82 -6.76 11.80
N ASP A 69 0.75 -7.48 11.48
CA ASP A 69 0.74 -8.93 11.64
C ASP A 69 1.71 -9.60 10.68
N LEU A 70 1.85 -9.08 9.46
CA LEU A 70 2.82 -9.59 8.50
C LEU A 70 4.26 -9.33 8.98
N VAL A 71 4.50 -8.16 9.57
CA VAL A 71 5.83 -7.80 10.07
C VAL A 71 6.23 -8.68 11.24
N ARG A 72 5.30 -8.97 12.14
CA ARG A 72 5.57 -9.84 13.29
C ARG A 72 5.89 -11.26 12.89
N ASN A 73 5.33 -11.72 11.80
CA ASN A 73 5.43 -13.11 11.37
C ASN A 73 6.39 -13.23 10.20
N LEU A 74 7.67 -13.09 10.50
CA LEU A 74 8.73 -13.09 9.50
C LEU A 74 8.77 -14.36 8.64
N SER A 75 8.26 -15.47 9.17
CA SER A 75 8.20 -16.72 8.42
C SER A 75 7.14 -16.70 7.32
N THR A 76 6.24 -15.69 7.32
CA THR A 76 5.18 -15.57 6.34
C THR A 76 5.41 -14.42 5.37
N THR A 77 6.66 -14.14 5.02
CA THR A 77 7.02 -13.08 4.07
C THR A 77 6.32 -13.23 2.72
N LYS A 78 5.82 -14.42 2.39
CA LYS A 78 5.02 -14.66 1.19
C LYS A 78 3.71 -13.86 1.15
N HIS A 79 3.27 -13.30 2.27
CA HIS A 79 2.10 -12.41 2.30
C HIS A 79 2.43 -10.98 1.93
N PHE A 80 3.68 -10.69 1.72
CA PHE A 80 4.16 -9.42 1.26
C PHE A 80 3.63 -9.15 -0.15
N ARG A 81 3.03 -8.00 -0.35
CA ARG A 81 2.48 -7.62 -1.66
C ARG A 81 3.26 -6.45 -2.22
N ASN A 82 3.65 -6.59 -3.48
CA ASN A 82 4.38 -5.56 -4.20
C ASN A 82 3.62 -5.18 -5.47
N HIS A 83 3.76 -3.94 -5.87
CA HIS A 83 3.26 -3.45 -7.15
C HIS A 83 4.34 -2.65 -7.84
N LEU A 84 4.72 -3.07 -9.05
CA LEU A 84 5.72 -2.39 -9.84
C LEU A 84 5.07 -1.28 -10.65
N VAL A 85 5.64 -0.08 -10.57
CA VAL A 85 5.22 1.08 -11.36
C VAL A 85 6.34 1.43 -12.33
N GLU A 86 6.01 1.59 -13.61
CA GLU A 86 6.99 1.93 -14.64
C GLU A 86 6.77 3.36 -15.13
N GLU A 87 7.88 4.03 -15.47
CA GLU A 87 7.86 5.42 -15.92
C GLU A 87 7.06 5.59 -17.22
N ASN A 88 7.03 4.56 -18.06
CA ASN A 88 6.32 4.61 -19.33
C ASN A 88 4.82 4.28 -19.22
N GLU A 89 4.31 4.00 -18.04
CA GLU A 89 2.88 3.78 -17.87
C GLU A 89 2.10 5.06 -18.20
N VAL A 90 1.04 4.89 -18.99
CA VAL A 90 0.13 5.99 -19.32
C VAL A 90 -1.15 5.80 -18.51
N LEU A 91 -1.34 6.63 -17.50
CA LEU A 91 -2.54 6.58 -16.67
C LEU A 91 -3.47 7.72 -17.04
N LYS A 92 -4.75 7.42 -17.21
CA LYS A 92 -5.79 8.41 -17.45
C LYS A 92 -6.46 8.80 -16.13
N GLY A 93 -5.66 9.16 -15.14
CA GLY A 93 -6.16 9.48 -13.82
C GLY A 93 -5.70 8.47 -12.78
N PRO A 94 -6.27 8.52 -11.57
CA PRO A 94 -5.87 7.63 -10.50
C PRO A 94 -6.12 6.17 -10.81
N LYS A 95 -5.21 5.31 -10.40
CA LYS A 95 -5.29 3.87 -10.55
C LYS A 95 -5.44 3.22 -9.18
N LYS A 96 -6.22 2.16 -9.11
CA LYS A 96 -6.42 1.38 -7.88
C LYS A 96 -5.71 0.04 -7.98
N VAL A 97 -5.04 -0.32 -6.90
CA VAL A 97 -4.34 -1.60 -6.76
C VAL A 97 -4.78 -2.26 -5.47
N SER A 98 -5.16 -3.53 -5.57
CA SER A 98 -5.58 -4.31 -4.40
C SER A 98 -4.39 -5.06 -3.82
N PHE A 99 -4.21 -4.92 -2.50
CA PHE A 99 -3.30 -5.75 -1.72
C PHE A 99 -4.17 -6.67 -0.88
N ALA A 100 -4.27 -7.93 -1.30
CA ALA A 100 -5.13 -8.89 -0.65
C ALA A 100 -4.34 -10.08 -0.15
N SER A 101 -4.67 -10.55 1.03
CA SER A 101 -4.25 -11.83 1.58
C SER A 101 -5.49 -12.60 1.99
N ASN A 102 -5.33 -13.78 2.59
CA ASN A 102 -6.44 -14.68 2.87
C ASN A 102 -7.63 -14.01 3.57
N ASN A 103 -7.37 -13.13 4.53
CA ASN A 103 -8.42 -12.53 5.34
C ASN A 103 -8.38 -11.00 5.36
N ALA A 104 -7.49 -10.40 4.59
CA ALA A 104 -7.33 -8.95 4.56
C ALA A 104 -7.38 -8.43 3.14
N ASN A 105 -7.95 -7.24 2.95
CA ASN A 105 -8.02 -6.61 1.64
C ASN A 105 -7.90 -5.10 1.80
N TYR A 106 -6.89 -4.53 1.12
CA TYR A 106 -6.64 -3.09 1.11
C TYR A 106 -6.54 -2.62 -0.33
N VAL A 107 -7.06 -1.45 -0.61
CA VAL A 107 -7.03 -0.87 -1.95
C VAL A 107 -6.26 0.44 -1.90
N LEU A 108 -5.16 0.50 -2.63
CA LEU A 108 -4.36 1.70 -2.78
C LEU A 108 -4.79 2.44 -4.05
N THR A 109 -5.04 3.74 -3.91
CA THR A 109 -5.26 4.63 -5.05
C THR A 109 -4.01 5.49 -5.23
N TYR A 110 -3.45 5.50 -6.42
CA TYR A 110 -2.27 6.30 -6.74
C TYR A 110 -2.39 6.86 -8.15
N GLU A 111 -1.57 7.85 -8.45
CA GLU A 111 -1.45 8.39 -9.81
C GLU A 111 0.01 8.67 -10.13
N ILE A 112 0.29 8.82 -11.42
CA ILE A 112 1.61 9.21 -11.91
C ILE A 112 1.48 10.60 -12.52
N VAL A 113 2.28 11.51 -12.06
CA VAL A 113 2.26 12.91 -12.51
C VAL A 113 3.63 13.41 -12.96
#